data_29832e6fd330c6d17a331ada50ca1140
#
_entry.id   29832e6fd330c6d17a331ada50ca1140
#
_cell.length_a   1.000
_cell.length_b   1.000
_cell.length_c   1.000
_cell.angle_alpha   90.00
_cell.angle_beta   90.00
_cell.angle_gamma   90.00
#
_symmetry.space_group_name_H-M   'P 1'
#
loop_
_entity.id
_entity.type
_entity.pdbx_description
1 polymer ?
#
loop_
_entity_poly.entity_id
_entity_poly.type
_entity_poly.pdbx_seq_one_letter_code
_entity_poly.pdbx_strand_id
1 'polypeptide(L)'
;MKLLIVDDEKLTREGILKSLPLEKLGIHHTFMADDGVHGLEIALKEKPDLILTDVRMPRMSGVEMAEEILKALPNAIILFMSAYSDKE
;
A
#
# COMPACT_ATOMS: atom_id res chain seq x y z
N MET A 1 -3.24 -8.51 -11.92
CA MET A 1 -2.37 -8.02 -10.86
C MET A 1 -3.21 -7.38 -9.75
N LYS A 2 -2.84 -7.60 -8.52
CA LYS A 2 -3.55 -7.08 -7.36
C LYS A 2 -2.77 -5.92 -6.75
N LEU A 3 -3.47 -4.86 -6.36
CA LEU A 3 -2.89 -3.67 -5.74
C LEU A 3 -3.45 -3.48 -4.34
N LEU A 4 -2.57 -3.22 -3.37
CA LEU A 4 -2.95 -2.82 -2.03
C LEU A 4 -2.47 -1.39 -1.78
N ILE A 5 -3.37 -0.53 -1.32
CA ILE A 5 -3.04 0.84 -0.96
C ILE A 5 -3.20 0.99 0.55
N VAL A 6 -2.14 1.41 1.23
CA VAL A 6 -2.14 1.54 2.69
C VAL A 6 -1.84 3.00 3.05
N ASP A 7 -2.78 3.64 3.70
CA ASP A 7 -2.64 5.03 4.14
C ASP A 7 -3.70 5.26 5.20
N ASP A 8 -3.38 6.03 6.23
CA ASP A 8 -4.34 6.29 7.31
C ASP A 8 -5.41 7.31 6.95
N GLU A 9 -5.28 7.97 5.80
CA GLU A 9 -6.27 8.94 5.34
C GLU A 9 -7.09 8.39 4.18
N LYS A 10 -8.39 8.29 4.39
CA LYS A 10 -9.30 7.76 3.38
C LYS A 10 -9.26 8.54 2.08
N LEU A 11 -9.23 9.87 2.17
CA LEU A 11 -9.24 10.70 0.96
C LEU A 11 -7.96 10.51 0.15
N THR A 12 -6.84 10.29 0.82
CA THR A 12 -5.59 10.01 0.13
C THR A 12 -5.69 8.69 -0.63
N ARG A 13 -6.20 7.64 0.01
CA ARG A 13 -6.37 6.34 -0.65
C ARG A 13 -7.27 6.46 -1.88
N GLU A 14 -8.39 7.16 -1.73
CA GLU A 14 -9.33 7.33 -2.84
C GLU A 14 -8.72 8.15 -3.97
N GLY A 15 -7.96 9.19 -3.63
CA GLY A 15 -7.30 10.01 -4.62
C GLY A 15 -6.27 9.24 -5.44
N ILE A 16 -5.49 8.40 -4.76
CA ILE A 16 -4.51 7.54 -5.43
C ILE A 16 -5.23 6.60 -6.40
N LEU A 17 -6.28 5.94 -5.93
CA LEU A 17 -7.01 5.00 -6.77
C LEU A 17 -7.56 5.67 -8.03
N LYS A 18 -8.10 6.88 -7.88
CA LYS A 18 -8.66 7.62 -9.02
C LYS A 18 -7.61 8.08 -10.02
N SER A 19 -6.38 8.30 -9.56
CA SER A 19 -5.33 8.83 -10.42
C SER A 19 -4.53 7.75 -11.15
N LEU A 20 -4.71 6.48 -10.79
CA LEU A 20 -3.95 5.40 -11.41
C LEU A 20 -4.67 4.84 -12.64
N PRO A 21 -3.93 4.61 -13.75
CA PRO A 21 -4.51 3.98 -14.93
C PRO A 21 -4.53 2.46 -14.74
N LEU A 22 -5.48 1.99 -13.92
CA LEU A 22 -5.51 0.59 -13.47
C LEU A 22 -5.51 -0.41 -14.60
N GLU A 23 -6.33 -0.18 -15.63
CA GLU A 23 -6.39 -1.11 -16.76
C GLU A 23 -5.07 -1.17 -17.51
N LYS A 24 -4.44 -0.02 -17.73
CA LYS A 24 -3.16 0.01 -18.43
C LYS A 24 -2.07 -0.69 -17.66
N LEU A 25 -2.16 -0.68 -16.33
CA LEU A 25 -1.20 -1.34 -15.46
C LEU A 25 -1.51 -2.81 -15.25
N GLY A 26 -2.65 -3.28 -15.76
CA GLY A 26 -3.05 -4.67 -15.57
C GLY A 26 -3.54 -4.96 -14.16
N ILE A 27 -4.04 -3.95 -13.46
CA ILE A 27 -4.54 -4.11 -12.11
C ILE A 27 -6.03 -4.40 -12.16
N HIS A 28 -6.42 -5.58 -11.68
CA HIS A 28 -7.80 -6.05 -11.73
C HIS A 28 -8.48 -6.08 -10.37
N HIS A 29 -7.69 -6.10 -9.30
CA HIS A 29 -8.21 -6.09 -7.93
C HIS A 29 -7.46 -5.07 -7.11
N THR A 30 -8.21 -4.30 -6.33
CA THR A 30 -7.62 -3.29 -5.44
C THR A 30 -8.12 -3.51 -4.03
N PHE A 31 -7.22 -3.34 -3.06
CA PHE A 31 -7.52 -3.46 -1.63
C PHE A 31 -7.00 -2.22 -0.94
N MET A 32 -7.62 -1.88 0.18
CA MET A 32 -7.23 -0.72 0.95
C MET A 32 -7.11 -1.05 2.42
N ALA A 33 -6.14 -0.44 3.08
CA ALA A 33 -5.94 -0.57 4.50
C ALA A 33 -5.63 0.80 5.10
N ASP A 34 -5.97 0.97 6.37
CA ASP A 34 -5.83 2.27 7.05
C ASP A 34 -4.63 2.34 8.00
N ASP A 35 -3.90 1.26 8.19
CA ASP A 35 -2.67 1.28 8.95
C ASP A 35 -1.80 0.05 8.60
N GLY A 36 -0.60 -0.01 9.19
CA GLY A 36 0.34 -1.08 8.86
C GLY A 36 -0.09 -2.46 9.31
N VAL A 37 -0.79 -2.56 10.45
CA VAL A 37 -1.27 -3.86 10.93
C VAL A 37 -2.34 -4.41 10.00
N HIS A 38 -3.30 -3.57 9.64
CA HIS A 38 -4.37 -3.93 8.70
C HIS A 38 -3.78 -4.26 7.32
N GLY A 39 -2.81 -3.44 6.86
CA GLY A 39 -2.15 -3.69 5.59
C GLY A 39 -1.44 -5.03 5.56
N LEU A 40 -0.75 -5.39 6.64
CA LEU A 40 -0.09 -6.68 6.73
C LEU A 40 -1.10 -7.83 6.68
N GLU A 41 -2.21 -7.71 7.41
CA GLU A 41 -3.25 -8.73 7.38
C GLU A 41 -3.79 -8.96 5.97
N ILE A 42 -4.10 -7.88 5.27
CA ILE A 42 -4.61 -7.99 3.91
C ILE A 42 -3.56 -8.56 2.97
N ALA A 43 -2.31 -8.12 3.11
CA ALA A 43 -1.25 -8.61 2.24
C ALA A 43 -1.02 -10.12 2.38
N LEU A 44 -1.06 -10.62 3.61
CA LEU A 44 -0.86 -12.06 3.84
C LEU A 44 -2.03 -12.88 3.31
N LYS A 45 -3.25 -12.32 3.33
CA LYS A 45 -4.44 -13.00 2.86
C LYS A 45 -4.59 -12.93 1.35
N GLU A 46 -4.45 -11.73 0.78
CA GLU A 46 -4.75 -11.51 -0.64
C GLU A 46 -3.53 -11.61 -1.55
N LYS A 47 -2.34 -11.53 -0.99
CA LYS A 47 -1.08 -11.65 -1.72
C LYS A 47 -0.99 -10.68 -2.90
N PRO A 48 -1.06 -9.37 -2.63
CA PRO A 48 -0.98 -8.39 -3.72
C PRO A 48 0.38 -8.38 -4.39
N ASP A 49 0.39 -8.01 -5.66
CA ASP A 49 1.61 -7.92 -6.44
C ASP A 49 2.30 -6.56 -6.23
N LEU A 50 1.49 -5.53 -6.02
CA LEU A 50 1.98 -4.16 -5.85
C LEU A 50 1.34 -3.56 -4.62
N ILE A 51 2.17 -2.92 -3.79
CA ILE A 51 1.71 -2.28 -2.56
C ILE A 51 2.20 -0.84 -2.56
N LEU A 52 1.26 0.09 -2.45
CA LEU A 52 1.56 1.50 -2.29
C LEU A 52 1.25 1.86 -0.84
N THR A 53 2.24 2.35 -0.11
CA THR A 53 2.06 2.63 1.30
C THR A 53 2.70 3.95 1.72
N ASP A 54 2.05 4.63 2.66
CA ASP A 54 2.66 5.74 3.36
C ASP A 54 3.74 5.18 4.30
N VAL A 55 4.70 6.00 4.62
CA VAL A 55 5.79 5.62 5.53
C VAL A 55 5.32 5.64 6.97
N ARG A 56 4.61 6.71 7.36
CA ARG A 56 4.19 6.92 8.74
C ARG A 56 2.70 6.63 8.92
N MET A 57 2.42 5.63 9.74
CA MET A 57 1.05 5.24 10.03
C MET A 57 0.94 4.79 11.48
N PRO A 58 -0.28 4.87 12.07
CA PRO A 58 -0.49 4.36 13.42
C PRO A 58 -0.23 2.86 13.51
N ARG A 59 0.11 2.42 14.67
CA ARG A 59 0.30 1.02 15.07
C ARG A 59 1.52 0.35 14.43
N MET A 60 1.70 0.45 13.15
CA MET A 60 2.84 -0.12 12.45
C MET A 60 3.18 0.77 11.27
N SER A 61 4.43 1.18 11.14
CA SER A 61 4.86 2.03 10.05
C SER A 61 4.87 1.27 8.72
N GLY A 62 4.90 2.02 7.61
CA GLY A 62 5.00 1.39 6.29
C GLY A 62 6.28 0.57 6.12
N VAL A 63 7.38 1.02 6.72
CA VAL A 63 8.65 0.28 6.64
C VAL A 63 8.56 -1.03 7.40
N GLU A 64 8.03 -1.00 8.63
CA GLU A 64 7.86 -2.22 9.42
C GLU A 64 6.93 -3.20 8.72
N MET A 65 5.81 -2.69 8.18
CA MET A 65 4.88 -3.51 7.42
C MET A 65 5.56 -4.15 6.22
N ALA A 66 6.33 -3.35 5.47
CA ALA A 66 7.02 -3.85 4.28
C ALA A 66 8.00 -4.96 4.62
N GLU A 67 8.74 -4.81 5.71
CA GLU A 67 9.68 -5.86 6.14
C GLU A 67 8.96 -7.18 6.40
N GLU A 68 7.81 -7.12 7.10
CA GLU A 68 7.05 -8.33 7.39
C GLU A 68 6.42 -8.93 6.14
N ILE A 69 5.91 -8.07 5.24
CA ILE A 69 5.32 -8.57 4.00
C ILE A 69 6.36 -9.27 3.13
N LEU A 70 7.55 -8.70 3.01
CA LEU A 70 8.58 -9.26 2.15
C LEU A 70 9.12 -10.60 2.66
N LYS A 71 9.02 -10.87 3.96
CA LYS A 71 9.36 -12.18 4.49
C LYS A 71 8.45 -13.28 3.93
N ALA A 72 7.16 -12.96 3.77
CA ALA A 72 6.17 -13.91 3.28
C ALA A 72 6.00 -13.86 1.77
N LEU A 73 6.15 -12.67 1.19
CA LEU A 73 5.93 -12.42 -0.24
C LEU A 73 7.15 -11.72 -0.83
N PRO A 74 8.25 -12.45 -1.03
CA PRO A 74 9.52 -11.82 -1.45
C PRO A 74 9.49 -11.17 -2.83
N ASN A 75 8.51 -11.51 -3.66
CA ASN A 75 8.39 -10.92 -5.00
C ASN A 75 7.43 -9.75 -5.07
N ALA A 76 6.81 -9.38 -3.95
CA ALA A 76 5.92 -8.23 -3.93
C ALA A 76 6.71 -6.95 -4.15
N ILE A 77 6.13 -6.03 -4.91
CA ILE A 77 6.74 -4.72 -5.15
C ILE A 77 6.10 -3.72 -4.21
N ILE A 78 6.92 -3.06 -3.40
CA ILE A 78 6.44 -2.10 -2.41
C ILE A 78 6.99 -0.73 -2.75
N LEU A 79 6.08 0.23 -2.98
CA LEU A 79 6.43 1.60 -3.26
C LEU A 79 5.97 2.48 -2.12
N PHE A 80 6.86 3.31 -1.60
CA PHE A 80 6.55 4.23 -0.53
C PHE A 80 6.13 5.57 -1.09
N MET A 81 5.06 6.13 -0.51
CA MET A 81 4.58 7.45 -0.87
C MET A 81 4.94 8.41 0.25
N SER A 82 5.26 9.64 -0.11
CA SER A 82 5.43 10.67 0.89
C SER A 82 4.25 11.63 0.80
N ALA A 83 3.55 11.80 1.89
CA ALA A 83 2.46 12.75 1.97
C ALA A 83 2.98 14.17 2.05
N TYR A 84 4.27 14.36 2.28
CA TYR A 84 4.89 15.66 2.34
C TYR A 84 5.67 15.91 1.13
N SER A 85 5.49 16.99 0.68
CA SER A 85 6.54 17.44 -0.17
C SER A 85 7.51 18.23 0.61
N ASP A 86 7.97 18.40 0.98
CA ASP A 86 8.55 19.06 1.86
C ASP A 86 9.24 20.11 1.40
N LYS A 87 8.61 20.48 1.30
CA LYS A 87 8.79 21.16 1.01
C LYS A 87 9.23 22.00 1.29
N GLU A 88 9.57 22.07 1.46
CA GLU A 88 9.81 22.49 1.81
C GLU A 88 9.94 22.86 1.89
#